data_61a2092082eaab17c957448f4eb36be8
#
_entry.id   61a2092082eaab17c957448f4eb36be8
#
_cell.length_a   1.000
_cell.length_b   1.000
_cell.length_c   1.000
_cell.angle_alpha   90.00
_cell.angle_beta   90.00
_cell.angle_gamma   90.00
#
_symmetry.space_group_name_H-M   'P 1'
#
loop_
_entity.id
_entity.type
_entity.pdbx_description
1 polymer ?
#
loop_
_entity_poly.entity_id
_entity_poly.type
_entity_poly.pdbx_seq_one_letter_code
_entity_poly.pdbx_strand_id
1 'polypeptide(L)'
;PAMGKTSFALNIARNVAVKAKKKILFFSLEMTKEQLAQRVLSTEARVLSTKMRSGQLDTDDWTRLGLATAALNDCELYFDDTSSITVAEMKARARRLKNVDCIIIDYLGLIRSGTKVENRVQEVTEITRSLKLMAKDLNIPVVCCAQLSRGTEGRGKSHRPQLSDLRESGSIEQDADIVLMLYREEYYKNEKDDPDGDDEPVSAAPVANEVEVIVAKNRHGPTKTVDFIWDADHTLFMGVEKIQNA
;
A
#
# COMPACT_ATOMS: atom_id res chain seq x y z
N PRO A 1 -9.35 -2.00 -7.33
CA PRO A 1 -9.65 -1.33 -6.05
C PRO A 1 -9.69 -2.36 -4.91
N ALA A 2 -9.68 -1.94 -3.64
CA ALA A 2 -9.90 -2.77 -2.45
C ALA A 2 -8.89 -3.91 -2.11
N MET A 3 -7.82 -4.10 -2.86
CA MET A 3 -6.77 -5.10 -2.56
C MET A 3 -5.87 -4.75 -1.37
N GLY A 4 -6.09 -3.62 -0.70
CA GLY A 4 -5.32 -3.21 0.47
C GLY A 4 -4.02 -2.45 0.19
N LYS A 5 -3.85 -1.80 -0.97
CA LYS A 5 -2.64 -1.03 -1.32
C LYS A 5 -2.23 -0.01 -0.25
N THR A 6 -3.15 0.88 0.12
CA THR A 6 -2.92 1.89 1.16
C THR A 6 -2.52 1.25 2.49
N SER A 7 -3.22 0.18 2.90
CA SER A 7 -2.91 -0.53 4.13
C SER A 7 -1.54 -1.19 4.09
N PHE A 8 -1.16 -1.79 2.96
CA PHE A 8 0.17 -2.37 2.77
C PHE A 8 1.26 -1.30 2.85
N ALA A 9 1.06 -0.16 2.16
CA ALA A 9 1.98 0.97 2.20
C ALA A 9 2.10 1.56 3.63
N LEU A 10 0.98 1.67 4.37
CA LEU A 10 0.99 2.11 5.77
C LEU A 10 1.69 1.12 6.70
N ASN A 11 1.54 -0.19 6.46
CA ASN A 11 2.26 -1.21 7.23
C ASN A 11 3.77 -1.11 7.00
N ILE A 12 4.21 -0.85 5.76
CA ILE A 12 5.62 -0.56 5.47
C ILE A 12 6.06 0.70 6.21
N ALA A 13 5.31 1.81 6.08
CA ALA A 13 5.62 3.08 6.73
C ALA A 13 5.79 2.92 8.25
N ARG A 14 4.80 2.29 8.90
CA ARG A 14 4.83 2.01 10.33
C ARG A 14 6.01 1.13 10.73
N ASN A 15 6.26 0.03 10.02
CA ASN A 15 7.36 -0.87 10.35
C ASN A 15 8.72 -0.16 10.22
N VAL A 16 8.89 0.66 9.20
CA VAL A 16 10.13 1.42 8.98
C VAL A 16 10.28 2.53 10.02
N ALA A 17 9.21 3.27 10.33
CA ALA A 17 9.27 4.37 11.30
C ALA A 17 9.39 3.87 12.75
N VAL A 18 8.56 2.89 13.16
CA VAL A 18 8.51 2.43 14.55
C VAL A 18 9.63 1.44 14.87
N LYS A 19 9.84 0.42 14.00
CA LYS A 19 10.80 -0.66 14.27
C LYS A 19 12.22 -0.30 13.83
N ALA A 20 12.39 0.28 12.63
CA ALA A 20 13.71 0.64 12.12
C ALA A 20 14.14 2.07 12.51
N LYS A 21 13.28 2.84 13.19
CA LYS A 21 13.53 4.22 13.65
C LYS A 21 14.02 5.13 12.53
N LYS A 22 13.36 5.02 11.36
CA LYS A 22 13.66 5.81 10.16
C LYS A 22 12.60 6.85 9.92
N LYS A 23 13.02 7.98 9.34
CA LYS A 23 12.14 9.11 9.00
C LYS A 23 11.39 8.87 7.70
N ILE A 24 10.06 8.81 7.77
CA ILE A 24 9.19 8.55 6.64
C ILE A 24 8.36 9.79 6.32
N LEU A 25 8.32 10.14 5.04
CA LEU A 25 7.38 11.12 4.50
C LEU A 25 6.35 10.40 3.62
N PHE A 26 5.10 10.38 4.06
CA PHE A 26 4.00 9.73 3.37
C PHE A 26 3.08 10.78 2.73
N PHE A 27 3.04 10.82 1.40
CA PHE A 27 2.09 11.62 0.64
C PHE A 27 0.81 10.83 0.41
N SER A 28 -0.30 11.31 0.96
CA SER A 28 -1.63 10.74 0.78
C SER A 28 -2.47 11.68 -0.08
N LEU A 29 -2.75 11.26 -1.30
CA LEU A 29 -3.48 12.08 -2.25
C LEU A 29 -4.98 11.76 -2.26
N GLU A 30 -5.39 10.69 -1.57
CA GLU A 30 -6.78 10.23 -1.51
C GLU A 30 -7.38 10.36 -0.10
N MET A 31 -6.58 10.07 0.94
CA MET A 31 -7.05 10.04 2.32
C MET A 31 -6.48 11.21 3.13
N THR A 32 -7.24 11.69 4.12
CA THR A 32 -6.73 12.71 5.05
C THR A 32 -5.72 12.13 6.04
N LYS A 33 -4.85 12.98 6.56
CA LYS A 33 -3.85 12.59 7.57
C LYS A 33 -4.47 12.01 8.84
N GLU A 34 -5.66 12.51 9.24
CA GLU A 34 -6.40 12.00 10.38
C GLU A 34 -6.85 10.55 10.16
N GLN A 35 -7.36 10.23 8.96
CA GLN A 35 -7.75 8.88 8.60
C GLN A 35 -6.55 7.92 8.57
N LEU A 36 -5.40 8.39 8.09
CA LEU A 36 -4.17 7.59 8.08
C LEU A 36 -3.64 7.37 9.51
N ALA A 37 -3.60 8.43 10.32
CA ALA A 37 -3.18 8.34 11.72
C ALA A 37 -4.06 7.37 12.51
N GLN A 38 -5.39 7.42 12.31
CA GLN A 38 -6.32 6.48 12.91
C GLN A 38 -6.04 5.03 12.49
N ARG A 39 -5.75 4.78 11.21
CA ARG A 39 -5.40 3.44 10.73
C ARG A 39 -4.09 2.93 11.34
N VAL A 40 -3.06 3.78 11.37
CA VAL A 40 -1.77 3.41 11.98
C VAL A 40 -1.94 3.12 13.47
N LEU A 41 -2.71 3.94 14.19
CA LEU A 41 -2.99 3.75 15.60
C LEU A 41 -3.77 2.45 15.85
N SER A 42 -4.81 2.15 15.06
CA SER A 42 -5.56 0.89 15.10
C SER A 42 -4.65 -0.32 14.90
N THR A 43 -3.77 -0.25 13.90
CA THR A 43 -2.80 -1.31 13.59
C THR A 43 -1.79 -1.51 14.72
N GLU A 44 -1.25 -0.43 15.30
CA GLU A 44 -0.25 -0.50 16.38
C GLU A 44 -0.86 -1.00 17.68
N ALA A 45 -2.03 -0.48 18.04
CA ALA A 45 -2.75 -0.84 19.26
C ALA A 45 -3.44 -2.21 19.20
N ARG A 46 -3.61 -2.79 18.01
CA ARG A 46 -4.49 -3.96 17.80
C ARG A 46 -5.90 -3.72 18.34
N VAL A 47 -6.44 -2.53 18.08
CA VAL A 47 -7.81 -2.13 18.42
C VAL A 47 -8.60 -1.97 17.13
N LEU A 48 -9.81 -2.53 17.11
CA LEU A 48 -10.69 -2.49 15.95
C LEU A 48 -10.94 -1.06 15.50
N SER A 49 -10.70 -0.77 14.22
CA SER A 49 -10.96 0.56 13.67
C SER A 49 -12.44 0.97 13.76
N THR A 50 -13.36 0.00 13.79
CA THR A 50 -14.79 0.22 14.03
C THR A 50 -15.07 0.68 15.46
N LYS A 51 -14.45 0.06 16.48
CA LYS A 51 -14.54 0.50 17.89
C LYS A 51 -14.02 1.93 18.06
N MET A 52 -12.87 2.24 17.43
CA MET A 52 -12.31 3.61 17.49
C MET A 52 -13.25 4.65 16.89
N ARG A 53 -13.94 4.33 15.78
CA ARG A 53 -14.89 5.24 15.13
C ARG A 53 -16.20 5.41 15.91
N SER A 54 -16.71 4.33 16.51
CA SER A 54 -17.96 4.37 17.29
C SER A 54 -17.77 4.88 18.70
N GLY A 55 -16.51 4.98 19.19
CA GLY A 55 -16.20 5.33 20.58
C GLY A 55 -16.50 4.20 21.59
N GLN A 56 -16.83 3.00 21.11
CA GLN A 56 -17.15 1.84 21.96
C GLN A 56 -15.86 1.10 22.38
N LEU A 57 -15.03 1.77 23.17
CA LEU A 57 -13.76 1.27 23.65
C LEU A 57 -13.90 0.77 25.11
N ASP A 58 -13.38 -0.40 25.38
CA ASP A 58 -13.25 -0.94 26.72
C ASP A 58 -11.93 -0.51 27.40
N THR A 59 -11.73 -0.87 28.67
CA THR A 59 -10.55 -0.49 29.44
C THR A 59 -9.26 -1.01 28.85
N ASP A 60 -9.29 -2.24 28.28
CA ASP A 60 -8.13 -2.86 27.65
C ASP A 60 -7.79 -2.17 26.33
N ASP A 61 -8.81 -1.77 25.56
CA ASP A 61 -8.63 -0.97 24.34
C ASP A 61 -7.92 0.36 24.66
N TRP A 62 -8.37 1.06 25.72
CA TRP A 62 -7.72 2.31 26.15
C TRP A 62 -6.26 2.11 26.57
N THR A 63 -5.96 1.04 27.29
CA THR A 63 -4.59 0.69 27.69
C THR A 63 -3.71 0.45 26.46
N ARG A 64 -4.19 -0.35 25.50
CA ARG A 64 -3.47 -0.62 24.26
C ARG A 64 -3.26 0.62 23.40
N LEU A 65 -4.26 1.48 23.30
CA LEU A 65 -4.15 2.77 22.61
C LEU A 65 -3.11 3.69 23.27
N GLY A 66 -3.05 3.72 24.61
CA GLY A 66 -2.04 4.48 25.34
C GLY A 66 -0.61 4.03 25.02
N LEU A 67 -0.37 2.71 25.03
CA LEU A 67 0.93 2.12 24.68
C LEU A 67 1.31 2.40 23.21
N ALA A 68 0.36 2.23 22.30
CA ALA A 68 0.56 2.51 20.89
C ALA A 68 0.86 3.98 20.62
N THR A 69 0.18 4.89 21.30
CA THR A 69 0.43 6.33 21.21
C THR A 69 1.83 6.69 21.67
N ALA A 70 2.31 6.09 22.77
CA ALA A 70 3.68 6.28 23.23
C ALA A 70 4.70 5.81 22.19
N ALA A 71 4.50 4.62 21.61
CA ALA A 71 5.40 4.08 20.58
C ALA A 71 5.42 4.94 19.29
N LEU A 72 4.26 5.50 18.91
CA LEU A 72 4.11 6.36 17.73
C LEU A 72 4.68 7.77 17.95
N ASN A 73 4.62 8.31 19.17
CA ASN A 73 5.20 9.61 19.50
C ASN A 73 6.74 9.61 19.33
N ASP A 74 7.37 8.45 19.51
CA ASP A 74 8.82 8.28 19.36
C ASP A 74 9.26 8.00 17.93
N CYS A 75 8.34 8.01 16.97
CA CYS A 75 8.65 7.73 15.56
C CYS A 75 8.56 8.98 14.68
N GLU A 76 9.33 9.00 13.61
CA GLU A 76 9.34 10.09 12.63
C GLU A 76 8.53 9.69 11.38
N LEU A 77 7.20 9.58 11.53
CA LEU A 77 6.25 9.32 10.45
C LEU A 77 5.42 10.58 10.18
N TYR A 78 5.65 11.21 9.05
CA TYR A 78 5.01 12.45 8.62
C TYR A 78 4.02 12.19 7.51
N PHE A 79 2.79 12.68 7.65
CA PHE A 79 1.74 12.64 6.65
C PHE A 79 1.54 14.00 5.99
N ASP A 80 1.49 14.00 4.67
CA ASP A 80 1.14 15.14 3.84
C ASP A 80 -0.07 14.76 2.99
N ASP A 81 -1.23 15.37 3.25
CA ASP A 81 -2.50 15.07 2.61
C ASP A 81 -2.93 16.14 1.58
N THR A 82 -1.95 16.85 1.01
CA THR A 82 -2.21 17.80 -0.07
C THR A 82 -2.69 17.06 -1.32
N SER A 83 -3.96 17.25 -1.69
CA SER A 83 -4.64 16.51 -2.75
C SER A 83 -4.15 16.79 -4.17
N SER A 84 -3.44 17.89 -4.38
CA SER A 84 -2.98 18.30 -5.72
C SER A 84 -1.53 18.76 -5.63
N ILE A 85 -0.60 17.85 -5.86
CA ILE A 85 0.84 18.09 -5.70
C ILE A 85 1.62 17.53 -6.88
N THR A 86 2.68 18.21 -7.29
CA THR A 86 3.65 17.76 -8.30
C THR A 86 4.85 17.07 -7.65
N VAL A 87 5.58 16.26 -8.43
CA VAL A 87 6.82 15.61 -7.95
C VAL A 87 7.87 16.63 -7.51
N ALA A 88 7.94 17.80 -8.16
CA ALA A 88 8.85 18.87 -7.77
C ALA A 88 8.52 19.45 -6.39
N GLU A 89 7.23 19.64 -6.09
CA GLU A 89 6.76 20.09 -4.78
C GLU A 89 7.00 19.02 -3.70
N MET A 90 6.77 17.73 -4.00
CA MET A 90 7.11 16.63 -3.09
C MET A 90 8.59 16.63 -2.73
N LYS A 91 9.46 16.79 -3.74
CA LYS A 91 10.92 16.90 -3.55
C LYS A 91 11.31 18.10 -2.67
N ALA A 92 10.67 19.26 -2.90
CA ALA A 92 10.92 20.45 -2.09
C ALA A 92 10.51 20.25 -0.62
N ARG A 93 9.37 19.58 -0.36
CA ARG A 93 8.92 19.23 1.00
C ARG A 93 9.87 18.26 1.69
N ALA A 94 10.31 17.21 0.98
CA ALA A 94 11.28 16.25 1.51
C ALA A 94 12.61 16.94 1.90
N ARG A 95 13.11 17.85 1.07
CA ARG A 95 14.31 18.64 1.38
C ARG A 95 14.13 19.56 2.59
N ARG A 96 12.93 20.15 2.74
CA ARG A 96 12.61 21.01 3.89
C ARG A 96 12.55 20.23 5.19
N LEU A 97 11.98 19.01 5.15
CA LEU A 97 11.87 18.13 6.31
C LEU A 97 13.23 17.61 6.77
N LYS A 98 14.22 17.55 5.88
CA LYS A 98 15.58 17.05 6.10
C LYS A 98 15.64 15.60 6.62
N ASN A 99 16.70 14.92 6.26
CA ASN A 99 17.02 13.56 6.73
C ASN A 99 15.85 12.57 6.57
N VAL A 100 15.05 12.71 5.50
CA VAL A 100 14.03 11.72 5.13
C VAL A 100 14.75 10.46 4.64
N ASP A 101 14.39 9.31 5.19
CA ASP A 101 14.97 8.01 4.81
C ASP A 101 14.16 7.30 3.72
N CYS A 102 12.85 7.58 3.62
CA CYS A 102 11.98 6.99 2.59
C CYS A 102 10.78 7.89 2.32
N ILE A 103 10.35 7.94 1.06
CA ILE A 103 9.10 8.58 0.65
C ILE A 103 8.11 7.51 0.21
N ILE A 104 6.87 7.62 0.67
CA ILE A 104 5.76 6.76 0.23
C ILE A 104 4.67 7.64 -0.36
N ILE A 105 4.06 7.23 -1.48
CA ILE A 105 3.06 8.01 -2.21
C ILE A 105 1.84 7.15 -2.50
N ASP A 106 0.68 7.57 -2.05
CA ASP A 106 -0.60 6.90 -2.31
C ASP A 106 -1.60 7.88 -2.94
N TYR A 107 -1.84 7.84 -4.27
CA TYR A 107 -1.28 6.95 -5.27
C TYR A 107 -0.91 7.72 -6.56
N LEU A 108 -0.19 7.09 -7.47
CA LEU A 108 0.36 7.65 -8.71
C LEU A 108 -0.66 8.45 -9.54
N GLY A 109 -1.88 7.91 -9.66
CA GLY A 109 -2.92 8.47 -10.52
C GLY A 109 -3.41 9.86 -10.13
N LEU A 110 -3.13 10.33 -8.92
CA LEU A 110 -3.51 11.64 -8.39
C LEU A 110 -2.36 12.65 -8.38
N ILE A 111 -1.15 12.26 -8.75
CA ILE A 111 -0.02 13.19 -8.89
C ILE A 111 -0.27 14.09 -10.09
N ARG A 112 -0.06 15.38 -9.93
CA ARG A 112 -0.13 16.34 -11.04
C ARG A 112 1.14 16.31 -11.87
N SER A 113 0.99 16.33 -13.20
CA SER A 113 2.12 16.66 -14.08
C SER A 113 2.57 18.11 -13.87
N GLY A 114 3.88 18.34 -13.95
CA GLY A 114 4.46 19.68 -13.95
C GLY A 114 4.26 20.46 -15.23
N THR A 115 3.87 19.79 -16.33
CA THR A 115 3.66 20.35 -17.66
C THR A 115 2.25 20.06 -18.16
N LYS A 116 1.79 20.84 -19.15
CA LYS A 116 0.55 20.53 -19.87
C LYS A 116 0.81 19.38 -20.83
N VAL A 117 0.25 18.23 -20.55
CA VAL A 117 0.34 17.02 -21.37
C VAL A 117 -1.04 16.68 -21.90
N GLU A 118 -1.16 16.39 -23.20
CA GLU A 118 -2.44 16.13 -23.85
C GLU A 118 -2.93 14.69 -23.68
N ASN A 119 -2.01 13.77 -23.31
CA ASN A 119 -2.30 12.34 -23.23
C ASN A 119 -1.92 11.76 -21.87
N ARG A 120 -2.84 11.01 -21.25
CA ARG A 120 -2.63 10.35 -19.94
C ARG A 120 -1.39 9.45 -19.90
N VAL A 121 -1.09 8.74 -20.97
CA VAL A 121 0.11 7.88 -21.07
C VAL A 121 1.39 8.72 -20.94
N GLN A 122 1.45 9.85 -21.62
CA GLN A 122 2.59 10.76 -21.54
C GLN A 122 2.71 11.39 -20.15
N GLU A 123 1.58 11.77 -19.55
CA GLU A 123 1.53 12.32 -18.19
C GLU A 123 2.11 11.33 -17.18
N VAL A 124 1.68 10.08 -17.20
CA VAL A 124 2.19 9.02 -16.33
C VAL A 124 3.69 8.77 -16.60
N THR A 125 4.12 8.80 -17.86
CA THR A 125 5.53 8.65 -18.23
C THR A 125 6.40 9.77 -17.65
N GLU A 126 5.94 11.01 -17.70
CA GLU A 126 6.65 12.14 -17.10
C GLU A 126 6.73 12.03 -15.58
N ILE A 127 5.62 11.64 -14.95
CA ILE A 127 5.54 11.47 -13.49
C ILE A 127 6.50 10.36 -13.03
N THR A 128 6.47 9.17 -13.65
CA THR A 128 7.32 8.03 -13.24
C THR A 128 8.79 8.36 -13.40
N ARG A 129 9.17 8.99 -14.52
CA ARG A 129 10.53 9.48 -14.73
C ARG A 129 10.95 10.51 -13.67
N SER A 130 10.05 11.44 -13.34
CA SER A 130 10.31 12.45 -12.32
C SER A 130 10.46 11.85 -10.92
N LEU A 131 9.66 10.83 -10.57
CA LEU A 131 9.80 10.07 -9.32
C LEU A 131 11.14 9.35 -9.25
N LYS A 132 11.58 8.72 -10.35
CA LYS A 132 12.89 8.06 -10.44
C LYS A 132 14.04 9.04 -10.24
N LEU A 133 13.96 10.23 -10.87
CA LEU A 133 14.94 11.30 -10.69
C LEU A 133 14.92 11.83 -9.26
N MET A 134 13.75 12.01 -8.66
CA MET A 134 13.62 12.43 -7.26
C MET A 134 14.31 11.45 -6.30
N ALA A 135 14.06 10.14 -6.46
CA ALA A 135 14.70 9.11 -5.65
C ALA A 135 16.23 9.16 -5.76
N LYS A 136 16.74 9.31 -6.99
CA LYS A 136 18.19 9.44 -7.25
C LYS A 136 18.77 10.71 -6.63
N ASP A 137 18.15 11.86 -6.83
CA ASP A 137 18.64 13.17 -6.37
C ASP A 137 18.62 13.31 -4.84
N LEU A 138 17.67 12.65 -4.17
CA LEU A 138 17.58 12.62 -2.72
C LEU A 138 18.37 11.45 -2.13
N ASN A 139 18.79 10.49 -2.94
CA ASN A 139 19.45 9.24 -2.56
C ASN A 139 18.65 8.45 -1.51
N ILE A 140 17.32 8.38 -1.70
CA ILE A 140 16.39 7.65 -0.83
C ILE A 140 15.42 6.82 -1.67
N PRO A 141 14.88 5.70 -1.14
CA PRO A 141 13.82 4.95 -1.80
C PRO A 141 12.52 5.76 -1.87
N VAL A 142 11.83 5.60 -3.01
CA VAL A 142 10.49 6.13 -3.24
C VAL A 142 9.58 4.97 -3.55
N VAL A 143 8.58 4.73 -2.70
CA VAL A 143 7.53 3.74 -2.88
C VAL A 143 6.29 4.45 -3.38
N CYS A 144 5.77 4.05 -4.54
CA CYS A 144 4.59 4.66 -5.13
C CYS A 144 3.52 3.60 -5.38
N CYS A 145 2.33 3.77 -4.79
CA CYS A 145 1.18 2.94 -5.07
C CYS A 145 0.64 3.26 -6.47
N ALA A 146 0.29 2.22 -7.24
CA ALA A 146 -0.36 2.35 -8.54
C ALA A 146 -1.60 1.45 -8.61
N GLN A 147 -2.56 1.83 -9.42
CA GLN A 147 -3.74 1.04 -9.69
C GLN A 147 -3.54 0.28 -11.01
N LEU A 148 -3.96 -0.98 -11.04
CA LEU A 148 -3.98 -1.78 -12.26
C LEU A 148 -5.11 -1.33 -13.19
N SER A 149 -4.93 -1.53 -14.49
CA SER A 149 -5.99 -1.30 -15.47
C SER A 149 -7.15 -2.26 -15.25
N ARG A 150 -8.39 -1.84 -15.57
CA ARG A 150 -9.60 -2.66 -15.39
C ARG A 150 -9.63 -3.93 -16.24
N GLY A 151 -8.71 -4.10 -17.18
CA GLY A 151 -8.60 -5.29 -18.04
C GLY A 151 -8.30 -6.59 -17.29
N THR A 152 -7.90 -6.54 -16.03
CA THR A 152 -7.71 -7.72 -15.16
C THR A 152 -9.03 -8.39 -14.78
N GLU A 153 -10.13 -7.63 -14.72
CA GLU A 153 -11.47 -8.14 -14.36
C GLU A 153 -12.09 -8.98 -15.48
N GLY A 154 -11.68 -8.75 -16.74
CA GLY A 154 -12.16 -9.47 -17.93
C GLY A 154 -11.39 -10.75 -18.29
N ARG A 155 -10.34 -11.11 -17.57
CA ARG A 155 -9.60 -12.34 -17.81
C ARG A 155 -10.32 -13.52 -17.15
N GLY A 156 -10.87 -14.44 -17.91
CA GLY A 156 -11.51 -15.69 -17.46
C GLY A 156 -10.92 -16.28 -16.15
N LYS A 157 -10.55 -17.50 -16.05
CA LYS A 157 -10.24 -18.21 -14.78
C LYS A 157 -9.08 -17.69 -13.90
N SER A 158 -8.23 -16.75 -14.32
CA SER A 158 -7.11 -16.26 -13.52
C SER A 158 -7.10 -14.73 -13.42
N HIS A 159 -7.50 -14.21 -12.26
CA HIS A 159 -7.43 -12.78 -11.91
C HIS A 159 -6.05 -12.37 -11.35
N ARG A 160 -5.05 -13.27 -11.42
CA ARG A 160 -3.69 -13.00 -10.91
C ARG A 160 -3.03 -11.88 -11.72
N PRO A 161 -2.55 -10.80 -11.06
CA PRO A 161 -2.01 -9.64 -11.75
C PRO A 161 -0.67 -9.95 -12.44
N GLN A 162 -0.42 -9.28 -13.57
CA GLN A 162 0.79 -9.38 -14.36
C GLN A 162 1.35 -7.99 -14.69
N LEU A 163 2.64 -7.90 -15.02
CA LEU A 163 3.27 -6.63 -15.43
C LEU A 163 2.53 -5.91 -16.56
N SER A 164 1.97 -6.70 -17.50
CA SER A 164 1.14 -6.16 -18.58
C SER A 164 -0.10 -5.41 -18.13
N ASP A 165 -0.55 -5.59 -16.87
CA ASP A 165 -1.73 -4.92 -16.32
C ASP A 165 -1.44 -3.49 -15.88
N LEU A 166 -0.16 -3.12 -15.82
CA LEU A 166 0.31 -1.74 -15.65
C LEU A 166 0.20 -0.93 -16.97
N ARG A 167 -0.54 -1.41 -17.94
CA ARG A 167 -0.56 -1.01 -19.36
C ARG A 167 -0.96 0.42 -19.68
N GLU A 168 -1.49 1.21 -18.78
CA GLU A 168 -1.71 2.64 -19.07
C GLU A 168 -0.40 3.42 -19.28
N SER A 169 0.73 2.82 -18.88
CA SER A 169 2.06 3.26 -19.33
C SER A 169 3.09 2.16 -19.11
N GLY A 170 3.66 1.61 -20.17
CA GLY A 170 4.86 0.77 -20.09
C GLY A 170 6.02 1.46 -19.36
N SER A 171 5.92 2.76 -19.12
CA SER A 171 6.86 3.57 -18.35
C SER A 171 6.91 3.20 -16.87
N ILE A 172 5.78 2.82 -16.23
CA ILE A 172 5.81 2.36 -14.82
C ILE A 172 6.73 1.15 -14.70
N GLU A 173 6.54 0.18 -15.62
CA GLU A 173 7.39 -1.02 -15.64
C GLU A 173 8.85 -0.67 -15.95
N GLN A 174 9.11 0.25 -16.88
CA GLN A 174 10.48 0.62 -17.26
C GLN A 174 11.22 1.36 -16.15
N ASP A 175 10.59 2.32 -15.51
CA ASP A 175 11.22 3.21 -14.52
C ASP A 175 11.38 2.56 -13.14
N ALA A 176 10.44 1.70 -12.73
CA ALA A 176 10.51 1.02 -11.44
C ALA A 176 11.68 0.04 -11.37
N ASP A 177 12.40 0.02 -10.27
CA ASP A 177 13.44 -0.99 -9.98
C ASP A 177 12.79 -2.28 -9.44
N ILE A 178 11.73 -2.12 -8.64
CA ILE A 178 10.96 -3.21 -8.05
C ILE A 178 9.49 -2.94 -8.32
N VAL A 179 8.75 -3.98 -8.71
CA VAL A 179 7.29 -3.96 -8.82
C VAL A 179 6.73 -5.05 -7.92
N LEU A 180 5.92 -4.63 -6.96
CA LEU A 180 5.17 -5.50 -6.06
C LEU A 180 3.70 -5.48 -6.47
N MET A 181 3.10 -6.65 -6.62
CA MET A 181 1.68 -6.79 -6.91
C MET A 181 0.99 -7.50 -5.77
N LEU A 182 -0.11 -6.93 -5.31
CA LEU A 182 -0.95 -7.53 -4.27
C LEU A 182 -2.04 -8.36 -4.93
N TYR A 183 -2.20 -9.59 -4.49
CA TYR A 183 -3.23 -10.49 -4.96
C TYR A 183 -3.93 -11.17 -3.79
N ARG A 184 -5.28 -11.15 -3.82
CA ARG A 184 -6.18 -11.81 -2.86
C ARG A 184 -7.19 -12.63 -3.64
N GLU A 185 -7.09 -13.95 -3.56
CA GLU A 185 -7.97 -14.85 -4.31
C GLU A 185 -9.42 -14.77 -3.83
N GLU A 186 -9.62 -14.66 -2.52
CA GLU A 186 -10.96 -14.55 -1.91
C GLU A 186 -11.77 -13.36 -2.41
N TYR A 187 -11.11 -12.25 -2.70
CA TYR A 187 -11.81 -11.06 -3.22
C TYR A 187 -12.62 -11.38 -4.48
N TYR A 188 -12.10 -12.27 -5.33
CA TYR A 188 -12.75 -12.66 -6.57
C TYR A 188 -13.72 -13.84 -6.41
N LYS A 189 -13.64 -14.64 -5.34
CA LYS A 189 -14.60 -15.71 -5.05
C LYS A 189 -15.93 -15.13 -4.55
N ASN A 190 -15.87 -14.10 -3.70
CA ASN A 190 -17.06 -13.43 -3.15
C ASN A 190 -17.83 -12.60 -4.20
N GLU A 191 -17.24 -12.25 -5.35
CA GLU A 191 -17.96 -11.60 -6.46
C GLU A 191 -18.72 -12.57 -7.36
N LYS A 192 -18.52 -13.88 -7.18
CA LYS A 192 -19.13 -14.94 -8.01
C LYS A 192 -20.29 -15.69 -7.35
N ASP A 193 -20.74 -15.27 -6.18
CA ASP A 193 -21.99 -15.77 -5.59
C ASP A 193 -23.18 -15.22 -6.40
N ASP A 194 -23.38 -15.84 -7.58
CA ASP A 194 -24.57 -15.72 -8.41
C ASP A 194 -25.71 -16.42 -7.67
N PRO A 195 -26.88 -15.78 -7.44
CA PRO A 195 -27.97 -16.33 -6.61
C PRO A 195 -28.66 -17.57 -7.18
N ASP A 196 -28.28 -18.06 -8.36
CA ASP A 196 -28.90 -19.18 -9.07
C ASP A 196 -28.03 -20.47 -9.20
N GLY A 197 -26.95 -20.59 -8.45
CA GLY A 197 -26.11 -21.80 -8.46
C GLY A 197 -26.51 -22.79 -7.38
N ASP A 198 -27.15 -23.89 -7.74
CA ASP A 198 -27.34 -25.11 -6.93
C ASP A 198 -25.97 -25.76 -6.63
N ASP A 199 -25.21 -25.24 -5.69
CA ASP A 199 -24.03 -25.92 -5.16
C ASP A 199 -24.14 -26.07 -3.64
N GLU A 200 -24.01 -27.35 -3.20
CA GLU A 200 -24.08 -27.79 -1.82
C GLU A 200 -23.15 -26.96 -0.90
N PRO A 201 -23.50 -26.73 0.38
CA PRO A 201 -22.68 -25.98 1.30
C PRO A 201 -21.39 -26.75 1.56
N VAL A 202 -20.32 -26.35 0.86
CA VAL A 202 -18.97 -26.78 1.21
C VAL A 202 -18.67 -26.21 2.60
N SER A 203 -18.50 -27.12 3.56
CA SER A 203 -18.06 -26.84 4.92
C SER A 203 -16.95 -25.81 4.91
N ALA A 204 -17.29 -24.56 5.24
CA ALA A 204 -16.35 -23.47 5.30
C ALA A 204 -15.49 -23.64 6.55
N ALA A 205 -14.34 -24.30 6.40
CA ALA A 205 -13.19 -23.95 7.24
C ALA A 205 -12.92 -22.45 7.05
N PRO A 206 -12.56 -21.67 8.10
CA PRO A 206 -12.26 -20.27 7.95
C PRO A 206 -11.11 -20.16 6.96
N VAL A 207 -11.42 -19.70 5.74
CA VAL A 207 -10.42 -19.49 4.70
C VAL A 207 -9.52 -18.39 5.24
N ALA A 208 -8.26 -18.68 5.45
CA ALA A 208 -7.30 -17.71 5.91
C ALA A 208 -7.28 -16.57 4.88
N ASN A 209 -7.38 -15.33 5.36
CA ASN A 209 -7.28 -14.11 4.54
C ASN A 209 -5.90 -14.02 3.88
N GLU A 210 -5.58 -14.98 3.02
CA GLU A 210 -4.28 -15.10 2.37
C GLU A 210 -4.10 -14.00 1.33
N VAL A 211 -2.94 -13.39 1.39
CA VAL A 211 -2.52 -12.35 0.44
C VAL A 211 -1.17 -12.72 -0.12
N GLU A 212 -1.06 -12.73 -1.41
CA GLU A 212 0.20 -12.87 -2.08
C GLU A 212 0.78 -11.49 -2.43
N VAL A 213 2.03 -11.27 -2.05
CA VAL A 213 2.85 -10.15 -2.53
C VAL A 213 3.80 -10.70 -3.58
N ILE A 214 3.45 -10.46 -4.84
CA ILE A 214 4.20 -10.95 -5.99
C ILE A 214 5.27 -9.93 -6.35
N VAL A 215 6.54 -10.28 -6.19
CA VAL A 215 7.66 -9.51 -6.72
C VAL A 215 7.72 -9.76 -8.22
N ALA A 216 6.93 -9.00 -8.98
CA ALA A 216 6.79 -9.19 -10.43
C ALA A 216 8.02 -8.67 -11.22
N LYS A 217 8.72 -7.69 -10.66
CA LYS A 217 10.00 -7.17 -11.17
C LYS A 217 10.95 -6.90 -10.03
N ASN A 218 12.22 -7.27 -10.19
CA ASN A 218 13.30 -6.89 -9.29
C ASN A 218 14.59 -6.74 -10.12
N ARG A 219 15.06 -5.50 -10.28
CA ARG A 219 16.21 -5.19 -11.15
C ARG A 219 17.53 -5.76 -10.61
N HIS A 220 17.62 -5.96 -9.30
CA HIS A 220 18.85 -6.37 -8.60
C HIS A 220 18.74 -7.70 -7.87
N GLY A 221 17.68 -8.46 -8.10
CA GLY A 221 17.46 -9.74 -7.42
C GLY A 221 16.38 -10.59 -8.09
N PRO A 222 16.10 -11.76 -7.53
CA PRO A 222 15.10 -12.67 -8.09
C PRO A 222 13.68 -12.14 -7.90
N THR A 223 12.80 -12.55 -8.79
CA THR A 223 11.36 -12.45 -8.62
C THR A 223 10.86 -13.62 -7.77
N LYS A 224 9.90 -13.36 -6.89
CA LYS A 224 9.30 -14.39 -6.02
C LYS A 224 7.93 -13.93 -5.53
N THR A 225 7.17 -14.86 -4.99
CA THR A 225 5.94 -14.56 -4.25
C THR A 225 6.20 -14.72 -2.76
N VAL A 226 5.66 -13.81 -1.96
CA VAL A 226 5.71 -13.84 -0.50
C VAL A 226 4.28 -13.85 0.00
N ASP A 227 3.98 -14.83 0.87
CA ASP A 227 2.64 -15.02 1.41
C ASP A 227 2.48 -14.24 2.71
N PHE A 228 1.31 -13.62 2.85
CA PHE A 228 0.89 -12.87 4.03
C PHE A 228 -0.52 -13.29 4.44
N ILE A 229 -0.85 -13.04 5.69
CA ILE A 229 -2.22 -13.09 6.19
C ILE A 229 -2.71 -11.64 6.34
N TRP A 230 -3.89 -11.36 5.83
CA TRP A 230 -4.55 -10.07 5.97
C TRP A 230 -5.52 -10.08 7.15
N ASP A 231 -5.24 -9.26 8.15
CA ASP A 231 -6.15 -8.97 9.24
C ASP A 231 -6.92 -7.68 8.90
N ALA A 232 -8.15 -7.84 8.43
CA ALA A 232 -8.99 -6.74 7.99
C ALA A 232 -9.40 -5.83 9.14
N ASP A 233 -9.60 -6.40 10.32
CA ASP A 233 -10.06 -5.71 11.52
C ASP A 233 -9.04 -4.69 12.02
N HIS A 234 -7.77 -5.02 11.91
CA HIS A 234 -6.66 -4.17 12.32
C HIS A 234 -5.87 -3.58 11.14
N THR A 235 -6.36 -3.78 9.90
CA THR A 235 -5.70 -3.33 8.67
C THR A 235 -4.22 -3.73 8.57
N LEU A 236 -3.92 -4.98 8.97
CA LEU A 236 -2.57 -5.46 9.17
C LEU A 236 -2.23 -6.63 8.22
N PHE A 237 -1.06 -6.53 7.60
CA PHE A 237 -0.42 -7.63 6.88
C PHE A 237 0.57 -8.35 7.80
N MET A 238 0.36 -9.63 8.02
CA MET A 238 1.23 -10.49 8.83
C MET A 238 1.99 -11.45 7.92
N GLY A 239 3.31 -11.49 8.05
CA GLY A 239 4.12 -12.44 7.30
C GLY A 239 3.85 -13.87 7.76
N VAL A 240 3.77 -14.80 6.80
CA VAL A 240 3.68 -16.25 7.08
C VAL A 240 5.10 -16.78 7.22
N GLU A 241 5.43 -17.29 8.39
CA GLU A 241 6.71 -17.96 8.60
C GLU A 241 6.67 -19.36 7.95
N LYS A 242 7.42 -19.55 6.87
CA LYS A 242 7.60 -20.88 6.27
C LYS A 242 8.71 -21.58 7.06
N ILE A 243 8.36 -22.54 7.93
CA ILE A 243 9.33 -23.45 8.52
C ILE A 243 9.95 -24.20 7.34
N GLN A 244 11.18 -23.87 7.00
CA GLN A 244 11.98 -24.71 6.11
C GLN A 244 12.33 -25.97 6.91
N ASN A 245 11.59 -27.04 6.67
CA ASN A 245 12.06 -28.37 7.08
C ASN A 245 13.34 -28.64 6.28
N ALA A 246 14.46 -28.59 6.97
CA ALA A 246 15.79 -28.95 6.46
C ALA A 246 15.90 -30.45 6.15
#